data_255c16ed14f1d9354e1ff9fddfb9c2d5
#
_entry.id   255c16ed14f1d9354e1ff9fddfb9c2d5
#
_cell.length_a   1.000
_cell.length_b   1.000
_cell.length_c   1.000
_cell.angle_alpha   90.00
_cell.angle_beta   90.00
_cell.angle_gamma   90.00
#
_symmetry.space_group_name_H-M   'P 1'
#
loop_
_entity.id
_entity.type
_entity.pdbx_description
1 polymer ?
#
loop_
_entity_poly.entity_id
_entity_poly.type
_entity_poly.pdbx_seq_one_letter_code
_entity_poly.pdbx_strand_id
1 'polypeptide(L)'
;SYNRIICIDVSLGGVSLLQDLLSEDNVSFHYPAETWEEVIRHGGQLMVDAGFTDPSYTEAMVEVVREMGPYIVLAPGLAMPHARPEHGAKRVGTALVTLEKPLNFGSPDNDPVSVALFLCAPNKDEHIQLLTDIATLFEDEEFLDAAVEFESIDDVQAFLAEHLDVQ
;
A
#
# COMPACT_ATOMS: atom_id res chain seq x y z
N SER A 1 3.88 23.90 -17.85
CA SER A 1 4.73 23.49 -16.71
C SER A 1 4.49 22.06 -16.31
N TYR A 2 3.23 21.65 -16.35
CA TYR A 2 2.86 20.27 -16.01
C TYR A 2 3.54 19.25 -16.93
N ASN A 3 3.47 19.48 -18.22
CA ASN A 3 4.06 18.59 -19.21
C ASN A 3 5.59 18.53 -19.09
N ARG A 4 6.19 19.65 -18.70
CA ARG A 4 7.63 19.68 -18.52
C ARG A 4 8.11 18.81 -17.37
N ILE A 5 7.34 18.78 -16.28
CA ILE A 5 7.69 17.96 -15.11
C ILE A 5 7.67 16.49 -15.49
N ILE A 6 6.62 16.06 -16.20
CA ILE A 6 6.51 14.69 -16.66
C ILE A 6 7.67 14.30 -17.58
N CYS A 7 7.97 15.19 -18.52
CA CYS A 7 9.06 14.93 -19.46
C CYS A 7 10.41 14.83 -18.76
N ILE A 8 10.65 15.67 -17.76
CA ILE A 8 11.88 15.66 -17.00
C ILE A 8 12.03 14.32 -16.26
N ASP A 9 10.96 13.89 -15.62
CA ASP A 9 10.99 12.63 -14.87
C ASP A 9 11.31 11.45 -15.78
N VAL A 10 10.63 11.37 -16.92
CA VAL A 10 10.87 10.30 -17.88
C VAL A 10 12.29 10.37 -18.44
N SER A 11 12.73 11.56 -18.77
CA SER A 11 14.07 11.73 -19.38
C SER A 11 15.21 11.44 -18.43
N LEU A 12 14.97 11.56 -17.13
CA LEU A 12 15.98 11.28 -16.11
C LEU A 12 15.87 9.88 -15.51
N GLY A 13 15.00 9.03 -16.10
CA GLY A 13 14.78 7.70 -15.59
C GLY A 13 13.78 7.62 -14.47
N GLY A 14 13.19 8.76 -14.07
CA GLY A 14 12.06 8.87 -13.16
C GLY A 14 12.01 7.94 -11.95
N VAL A 15 10.96 8.08 -11.15
CA VAL A 15 10.65 7.16 -10.05
C VAL A 15 9.33 6.46 -10.36
N SER A 16 9.09 5.32 -9.75
CA SER A 16 7.80 4.63 -9.87
C SER A 16 6.70 5.47 -9.22
N LEU A 17 5.45 5.22 -9.60
CA LEU A 17 4.33 5.92 -8.98
C LEU A 17 4.27 5.63 -7.47
N LEU A 18 4.57 4.39 -7.09
CA LEU A 18 4.59 4.02 -5.68
C LEU A 18 5.64 4.81 -4.90
N GLN A 19 6.85 4.96 -5.45
CA GLN A 19 7.89 5.80 -4.82
C GLN A 19 7.42 7.23 -4.65
N ASP A 20 6.73 7.74 -5.66
CA ASP A 20 6.25 9.12 -5.67
C ASP A 20 5.17 9.35 -4.60
N LEU A 21 4.33 8.35 -4.35
CA LEU A 21 3.21 8.46 -3.42
C LEU A 21 3.58 8.17 -1.96
N LEU A 22 4.64 7.43 -1.71
CA LEU A 22 5.05 7.09 -0.34
C LEU A 22 5.96 8.16 0.26
N SER A 23 5.61 8.61 1.44
CA SER A 23 6.38 9.60 2.20
C SER A 23 6.26 9.28 3.69
N GLU A 24 6.89 10.09 4.53
CA GLU A 24 6.78 9.93 5.98
C GLU A 24 5.34 10.02 6.48
N ASP A 25 4.46 10.68 5.73
CA ASP A 25 3.08 10.92 6.15
C ASP A 25 2.18 9.69 6.01
N ASN A 26 2.53 8.76 5.14
CA ASN A 26 1.68 7.59 4.86
C ASN A 26 2.41 6.25 4.99
N VAL A 27 3.46 6.22 5.79
CA VAL A 27 4.20 4.99 6.12
C VAL A 27 4.29 4.86 7.64
N SER A 28 4.02 3.66 8.15
CA SER A 28 4.09 3.36 9.57
C SER A 28 4.88 2.07 9.77
N PHE A 29 5.89 2.11 10.64
CA PHE A 29 6.78 0.98 10.88
C PHE A 29 6.48 0.31 12.21
N HIS A 30 6.48 -1.03 12.20
CA HIS A 30 6.37 -1.85 13.41
C HIS A 30 5.12 -1.50 14.24
N TYR A 31 3.99 -1.35 13.55
CA TYR A 31 2.75 -1.00 14.21
C TYR A 31 2.28 -2.15 15.10
N PRO A 32 1.96 -1.85 16.39
CA PRO A 32 1.61 -2.91 17.36
C PRO A 32 0.12 -3.27 17.34
N ALA A 33 -0.41 -3.68 16.19
CA ALA A 33 -1.80 -4.08 16.07
C ALA A 33 -2.02 -5.46 16.67
N GLU A 34 -3.20 -5.69 17.23
CA GLU A 34 -3.59 -6.99 17.76
C GLU A 34 -4.61 -7.69 16.87
N THR A 35 -5.29 -6.95 16.00
CA THR A 35 -6.30 -7.50 15.07
C THR A 35 -6.09 -6.96 13.68
N TRP A 36 -6.61 -7.68 12.68
CA TRP A 36 -6.55 -7.23 11.30
C TRP A 36 -7.36 -5.94 11.07
N GLU A 37 -8.45 -5.75 11.83
CA GLU A 37 -9.23 -4.51 11.76
C GLU A 37 -8.40 -3.32 12.16
N GLU A 38 -7.59 -3.46 13.19
CA GLU A 38 -6.71 -2.37 13.64
C GLU A 38 -5.70 -2.00 12.56
N VAL A 39 -5.17 -2.97 11.85
CA VAL A 39 -4.23 -2.72 10.74
C VAL A 39 -4.92 -1.90 9.65
N ILE A 40 -6.11 -2.33 9.23
CA ILE A 40 -6.84 -1.63 8.17
C ILE A 40 -7.23 -0.22 8.60
N ARG A 41 -7.69 -0.05 9.85
CA ARG A 41 -8.06 1.27 10.35
C ARG A 41 -6.85 2.21 10.45
N HIS A 42 -5.71 1.67 10.85
CA HIS A 42 -4.49 2.47 10.94
C HIS A 42 -4.03 2.97 9.58
N GLY A 43 -3.91 2.07 8.61
CA GLY A 43 -3.54 2.45 7.25
C GLY A 43 -4.58 3.33 6.58
N GLY A 44 -5.87 3.06 6.84
CA GLY A 44 -6.96 3.89 6.36
C GLY A 44 -6.86 5.32 6.88
N GLN A 45 -6.50 5.48 8.16
CA GLN A 45 -6.33 6.81 8.74
C GLN A 45 -5.14 7.54 8.10
N LEU A 46 -4.06 6.83 7.82
CA LEU A 46 -2.93 7.43 7.10
C LEU A 46 -3.37 7.97 5.74
N MET A 47 -4.22 7.23 5.03
CA MET A 47 -4.72 7.67 3.73
C MET A 47 -5.67 8.87 3.85
N VAL A 48 -6.50 8.91 4.88
CA VAL A 48 -7.37 10.06 5.16
C VAL A 48 -6.52 11.29 5.44
N ASP A 49 -5.54 11.17 6.30
CA ASP A 49 -4.67 12.28 6.70
C ASP A 49 -3.85 12.81 5.51
N ALA A 50 -3.48 11.93 4.58
CA ALA A 50 -2.77 12.31 3.37
C ALA A 50 -3.68 12.89 2.28
N GLY A 51 -4.99 12.89 2.51
CA GLY A 51 -5.95 13.44 1.56
C GLY A 51 -6.32 12.52 0.41
N PHE A 52 -6.03 11.23 0.52
CA PHE A 52 -6.34 10.26 -0.53
C PHE A 52 -7.77 9.76 -0.47
N THR A 53 -8.34 9.65 0.72
CA THR A 53 -9.66 9.05 0.93
C THR A 53 -10.49 9.82 1.96
N ASP A 54 -11.80 9.57 1.93
CA ASP A 54 -12.69 9.95 3.03
C ASP A 54 -12.70 8.84 4.09
N PRO A 55 -13.11 9.13 5.33
CA PRO A 55 -13.21 8.10 6.37
C PRO A 55 -14.11 6.92 5.99
N SER A 56 -15.11 7.14 5.14
CA SER A 56 -16.00 6.08 4.67
C SER A 56 -15.24 4.99 3.91
N TYR A 57 -14.14 5.31 3.27
CA TYR A 57 -13.32 4.33 2.56
C TYR A 57 -12.71 3.33 3.54
N THR A 58 -12.24 3.82 4.68
CA THR A 58 -11.67 2.98 5.73
C THR A 58 -12.70 1.95 6.22
N GLU A 59 -13.92 2.41 6.53
CA GLU A 59 -14.98 1.51 6.96
C GLU A 59 -15.36 0.51 5.88
N ALA A 60 -15.36 0.93 4.63
CA ALA A 60 -15.64 0.04 3.51
C ALA A 60 -14.58 -1.07 3.38
N MET A 61 -13.30 -0.74 3.59
CA MET A 61 -12.23 -1.76 3.58
C MET A 61 -12.43 -2.81 4.66
N VAL A 62 -12.81 -2.39 5.85
CA VAL A 62 -13.08 -3.32 6.96
C VAL A 62 -14.28 -4.20 6.63
N GLU A 63 -15.35 -3.57 6.16
CA GLU A 63 -16.63 -4.27 5.90
C GLU A 63 -16.48 -5.30 4.78
N VAL A 64 -15.73 -4.99 3.73
CA VAL A 64 -15.55 -5.91 2.62
C VAL A 64 -14.80 -7.17 3.04
N VAL A 65 -13.84 -7.06 3.95
CA VAL A 65 -13.13 -8.23 4.48
C VAL A 65 -14.07 -9.05 5.37
N ARG A 66 -14.90 -8.39 6.17
CA ARG A 66 -15.91 -9.10 7.00
C ARG A 66 -16.89 -9.89 6.17
N GLU A 67 -17.34 -9.33 5.06
CA GLU A 67 -18.35 -9.96 4.21
C GLU A 67 -17.78 -11.02 3.29
N MET A 68 -16.63 -10.77 2.70
CA MET A 68 -16.06 -11.60 1.63
C MET A 68 -14.86 -12.43 2.06
N GLY A 69 -14.37 -12.23 3.28
CA GLY A 69 -13.20 -12.91 3.79
C GLY A 69 -11.89 -12.20 3.42
N PRO A 70 -10.75 -12.81 3.76
CA PRO A 70 -9.44 -12.15 3.67
C PRO A 70 -8.82 -12.22 2.28
N TYR A 71 -9.59 -11.96 1.23
CA TYR A 71 -9.12 -12.00 -0.14
C TYR A 71 -8.03 -10.98 -0.44
N ILE A 72 -7.87 -9.99 0.44
CA ILE A 72 -6.84 -8.96 0.30
C ILE A 72 -5.43 -9.48 0.61
N VAL A 73 -5.30 -10.67 1.19
CA VAL A 73 -3.99 -11.27 1.48
C VAL A 73 -3.54 -12.00 0.22
N LEU A 74 -2.69 -11.36 -0.56
CA LEU A 74 -2.39 -11.74 -1.94
C LEU A 74 -1.16 -12.64 -2.08
N ALA A 75 -0.28 -12.63 -1.09
CA ALA A 75 0.96 -13.40 -1.09
C ALA A 75 1.34 -13.70 0.35
N PRO A 76 2.23 -14.68 0.59
CA PRO A 76 2.63 -14.97 1.98
C PRO A 76 3.09 -13.73 2.72
N GLY A 77 2.39 -13.41 3.80
CA GLY A 77 2.72 -12.28 4.66
C GLY A 77 2.35 -10.90 4.15
N LEU A 78 1.73 -10.79 2.97
CA LEU A 78 1.48 -9.51 2.31
C LEU A 78 -0.01 -9.30 2.03
N ALA A 79 -0.55 -8.17 2.50
CA ALA A 79 -1.93 -7.78 2.25
C ALA A 79 -2.03 -6.46 1.48
N MET A 80 -3.06 -6.33 0.67
CA MET A 80 -3.37 -5.09 -0.06
C MET A 80 -4.81 -4.66 0.25
N PRO A 81 -5.02 -3.98 1.38
CA PRO A 81 -6.36 -3.49 1.71
C PRO A 81 -6.83 -2.44 0.71
N HIS A 82 -8.06 -2.58 0.27
CA HIS A 82 -8.68 -1.66 -0.69
C HIS A 82 -10.19 -1.83 -0.66
N ALA A 83 -10.89 -0.89 -1.28
CA ALA A 83 -12.34 -0.94 -1.45
C ALA A 83 -12.68 -0.34 -2.81
N ARG A 84 -13.96 -0.29 -3.15
CA ARG A 84 -14.38 0.32 -4.42
C ARG A 84 -14.24 1.83 -4.37
N PRO A 85 -13.93 2.47 -5.50
CA PRO A 85 -13.74 3.93 -5.55
C PRO A 85 -14.91 4.74 -4.97
N GLU A 86 -16.13 4.30 -5.23
CA GLU A 86 -17.34 5.02 -4.79
C GLU A 86 -17.49 5.08 -3.26
N HIS A 87 -16.71 4.30 -2.52
CA HIS A 87 -16.76 4.33 -1.06
C HIS A 87 -15.93 5.46 -0.45
N GLY A 88 -15.31 6.31 -1.25
CA GLY A 88 -14.64 7.48 -0.74
C GLY A 88 -13.21 7.69 -1.21
N ALA A 89 -12.80 7.08 -2.32
CA ALA A 89 -11.49 7.35 -2.90
C ALA A 89 -11.53 8.71 -3.61
N LYS A 90 -10.64 9.62 -3.20
CA LYS A 90 -10.59 10.98 -3.74
C LYS A 90 -9.54 11.13 -4.82
N ARG A 91 -8.45 10.39 -4.71
CA ARG A 91 -7.36 10.36 -5.69
C ARG A 91 -6.57 9.08 -5.54
N VAL A 92 -5.67 8.82 -6.49
CA VAL A 92 -4.76 7.67 -6.41
C VAL A 92 -3.89 7.83 -5.18
N GLY A 93 -3.85 6.82 -4.35
CA GLY A 93 -3.09 6.90 -3.12
C GLY A 93 -2.76 5.53 -2.55
N THR A 94 -1.89 5.54 -1.55
CA THR A 94 -1.37 4.35 -0.92
C THR A 94 -1.00 4.65 0.53
N ALA A 95 -0.79 3.59 1.30
CA ALA A 95 -0.15 3.66 2.61
C ALA A 95 0.59 2.35 2.83
N LEU A 96 1.70 2.40 3.54
CA LEU A 96 2.47 1.22 3.89
C LEU A 96 2.49 1.08 5.41
N VAL A 97 2.08 -0.08 5.90
CA VAL A 97 2.12 -0.40 7.32
C VAL A 97 2.88 -1.71 7.49
N THR A 98 4.00 -1.68 8.21
CA THR A 98 4.64 -2.92 8.65
C THR A 98 4.20 -3.19 10.08
N LEU A 99 4.15 -4.46 10.48
CA LEU A 99 3.62 -4.85 11.78
C LEU A 99 4.74 -5.24 12.73
N GLU A 100 4.57 -4.90 14.00
CA GLU A 100 5.49 -5.33 15.06
C GLU A 100 5.51 -6.86 15.18
N LYS A 101 4.33 -7.47 15.07
CA LYS A 101 4.15 -8.91 15.09
C LYS A 101 3.26 -9.34 13.95
N PRO A 102 3.57 -10.47 13.29
CA PRO A 102 2.67 -11.00 12.27
C PRO A 102 1.28 -11.30 12.83
N LEU A 103 0.24 -11.06 12.04
CA LEU A 103 -1.14 -11.27 12.43
C LEU A 103 -1.87 -12.17 11.44
N ASN A 104 -2.77 -12.99 11.97
CA ASN A 104 -3.63 -13.79 11.13
C ASN A 104 -4.81 -12.94 10.64
N PHE A 105 -5.01 -12.91 9.33
CA PHE A 105 -6.16 -12.26 8.70
C PHE A 105 -7.24 -13.28 8.35
N GLY A 106 -6.97 -14.56 8.56
CA GLY A 106 -7.88 -15.63 8.21
C GLY A 106 -7.58 -16.29 6.86
N SER A 107 -6.44 -15.98 6.26
CA SER A 107 -6.02 -16.57 4.99
C SER A 107 -5.22 -17.85 5.25
N PRO A 108 -5.76 -19.05 4.94
CA PRO A 108 -5.08 -20.29 5.27
C PRO A 108 -3.73 -20.45 4.59
N ASP A 109 -3.60 -19.93 3.37
CA ASP A 109 -2.39 -20.12 2.57
C ASP A 109 -1.32 -19.07 2.80
N ASN A 110 -1.72 -17.84 3.21
CA ASN A 110 -0.84 -16.70 3.22
C ASN A 110 -0.61 -16.07 4.60
N ASP A 111 -1.36 -16.47 5.62
CA ASP A 111 -1.14 -15.99 6.98
C ASP A 111 0.17 -16.55 7.56
N PRO A 112 0.79 -15.87 8.52
CA PRO A 112 0.41 -14.57 9.05
C PRO A 112 0.89 -13.40 8.19
N VAL A 113 0.20 -12.26 8.29
CA VAL A 113 0.53 -11.04 7.57
C VAL A 113 1.50 -10.20 8.37
N SER A 114 2.53 -9.70 7.73
CA SER A 114 3.53 -8.81 8.34
C SER A 114 3.54 -7.41 7.73
N VAL A 115 3.03 -7.26 6.51
CA VAL A 115 3.07 -5.99 5.77
C VAL A 115 1.76 -5.77 5.04
N ALA A 116 1.22 -4.57 5.17
CA ALA A 116 0.03 -4.17 4.42
C ALA A 116 0.37 -2.95 3.55
N LEU A 117 0.08 -3.05 2.27
CA LEU A 117 0.28 -1.98 1.31
C LEU A 117 -1.08 -1.63 0.71
N PHE A 118 -1.59 -0.46 1.08
CA PHE A 118 -2.95 -0.02 0.79
C PHE A 118 -3.06 0.58 -0.61
N LEU A 119 -4.22 0.45 -1.21
CA LEU A 119 -4.50 0.98 -2.55
C LEU A 119 -5.83 1.72 -2.54
N CYS A 120 -5.85 2.92 -3.10
CA CYS A 120 -7.09 3.61 -3.45
C CYS A 120 -6.93 4.36 -4.75
N ALA A 121 -8.04 4.51 -5.48
CA ALA A 121 -8.07 5.27 -6.73
C ALA A 121 -9.51 5.71 -7.01
N PRO A 122 -9.71 6.88 -7.63
CA PRO A 122 -11.07 7.37 -7.89
C PRO A 122 -11.78 6.60 -9.00
N ASN A 123 -11.05 5.90 -9.86
CA ASN A 123 -11.63 5.05 -10.91
C ASN A 123 -10.66 3.93 -11.29
N LYS A 124 -11.15 2.98 -12.10
CA LYS A 124 -10.38 1.80 -12.47
C LYS A 124 -9.16 2.11 -13.33
N ASP A 125 -9.24 3.15 -14.15
CA ASP A 125 -8.15 3.46 -15.07
C ASP A 125 -6.95 4.06 -14.33
N GLU A 126 -7.22 4.88 -13.33
CA GLU A 126 -6.15 5.56 -12.60
C GLU A 126 -5.37 4.67 -11.65
N HIS A 127 -5.92 3.50 -11.27
CA HIS A 127 -5.20 2.62 -10.33
C HIS A 127 -4.24 1.67 -11.01
N ILE A 128 -4.27 1.54 -12.34
CA ILE A 128 -3.51 0.51 -13.06
C ILE A 128 -2.01 0.59 -12.77
N GLN A 129 -1.44 1.78 -12.84
CA GLN A 129 0.00 1.94 -12.60
C GLN A 129 0.38 1.60 -11.16
N LEU A 130 -0.39 2.08 -10.20
CA LEU A 130 -0.13 1.79 -8.79
C LEU A 130 -0.30 0.31 -8.50
N LEU A 131 -1.34 -0.29 -9.05
CA LEU A 131 -1.58 -1.73 -8.89
C LEU A 131 -0.43 -2.54 -9.49
N THR A 132 0.09 -2.13 -10.64
CA THR A 132 1.23 -2.78 -11.28
C THR A 132 2.47 -2.71 -10.40
N ASP A 133 2.74 -1.54 -9.83
CA ASP A 133 3.88 -1.37 -8.93
C ASP A 133 3.76 -2.27 -7.70
N ILE A 134 2.57 -2.32 -7.09
CA ILE A 134 2.33 -3.16 -5.92
C ILE A 134 2.45 -4.64 -6.27
N ALA A 135 1.88 -5.05 -7.40
CA ALA A 135 1.98 -6.44 -7.84
C ALA A 135 3.44 -6.86 -8.07
N THR A 136 4.24 -5.97 -8.65
CA THR A 136 5.67 -6.21 -8.86
C THR A 136 6.38 -6.45 -7.54
N LEU A 137 6.09 -5.62 -6.53
CA LEU A 137 6.68 -5.80 -5.20
C LEU A 137 6.23 -7.11 -4.55
N PHE A 138 4.96 -7.45 -4.67
CA PHE A 138 4.43 -8.66 -4.03
C PHE A 138 4.96 -9.93 -4.66
N GLU A 139 5.43 -9.86 -5.90
CA GLU A 139 6.11 -10.97 -6.57
C GLU A 139 7.62 -11.00 -6.29
N ASP A 140 8.17 -9.94 -5.74
CA ASP A 140 9.60 -9.86 -5.43
C ASP A 140 9.89 -10.67 -4.17
N GLU A 141 10.72 -11.69 -4.30
CA GLU A 141 11.04 -12.60 -3.21
C GLU A 141 11.77 -11.94 -2.04
N GLU A 142 12.38 -10.79 -2.25
CA GLU A 142 13.12 -10.08 -1.22
C GLU A 142 12.26 -9.07 -0.46
N PHE A 143 11.05 -8.73 -0.98
CA PHE A 143 10.29 -7.62 -0.42
C PHE A 143 9.85 -7.84 1.02
N LEU A 144 9.27 -9.00 1.32
CA LEU A 144 8.76 -9.26 2.67
C LEU A 144 9.85 -9.16 3.72
N ASP A 145 10.98 -9.83 3.49
CA ASP A 145 12.09 -9.82 4.45
C ASP A 145 12.70 -8.44 4.61
N ALA A 146 12.78 -7.66 3.53
CA ALA A 146 13.28 -6.30 3.60
C ALA A 146 12.29 -5.39 4.33
N ALA A 147 11.01 -5.49 4.01
CA ALA A 147 10.00 -4.59 4.55
C ALA A 147 9.86 -4.69 6.07
N VAL A 148 9.95 -5.89 6.62
CA VAL A 148 9.85 -6.07 8.08
C VAL A 148 11.04 -5.44 8.82
N GLU A 149 12.12 -5.14 8.11
CA GLU A 149 13.31 -4.50 8.67
C GLU A 149 13.35 -2.99 8.41
N PHE A 150 12.42 -2.44 7.65
CA PHE A 150 12.39 -0.99 7.39
C PHE A 150 12.19 -0.22 8.70
N GLU A 151 12.97 0.85 8.86
CA GLU A 151 12.89 1.74 10.03
C GLU A 151 12.69 3.21 9.65
N SER A 152 12.85 3.55 8.36
CA SER A 152 12.74 4.92 7.89
C SER A 152 12.21 4.96 6.47
N ILE A 153 11.73 6.14 6.08
CA ILE A 153 11.29 6.34 4.68
C ILE A 153 12.47 6.17 3.71
N ASP A 154 13.68 6.47 4.15
CA ASP A 154 14.87 6.27 3.31
C ASP A 154 15.06 4.79 2.98
N ASP A 155 14.83 3.90 3.95
CA ASP A 155 14.89 2.45 3.71
C ASP A 155 13.88 2.03 2.64
N VAL A 156 12.65 2.54 2.74
CA VAL A 156 11.58 2.25 1.78
C VAL A 156 11.98 2.73 0.39
N GLN A 157 12.39 3.99 0.28
CA GLN A 157 12.72 4.59 -1.01
C GLN A 157 13.93 3.91 -1.66
N ALA A 158 14.92 3.54 -0.88
CA ALA A 158 16.11 2.84 -1.41
C ALA A 158 15.71 1.47 -1.98
N PHE A 159 14.87 0.72 -1.27
CA PHE A 159 14.41 -0.57 -1.77
C PHE A 159 13.61 -0.42 -3.05
N LEU A 160 12.66 0.52 -3.08
CA LEU A 160 11.83 0.72 -4.26
C LEU A 160 12.65 1.17 -5.47
N ALA A 161 13.64 2.03 -5.26
CA ALA A 161 14.50 2.48 -6.34
C ALA A 161 15.28 1.33 -6.98
N GLU A 162 15.66 0.35 -6.17
CA GLU A 162 16.42 -0.81 -6.64
C GLU A 162 15.54 -1.88 -7.27
N HIS A 163 14.30 -2.04 -6.77
CA HIS A 163 13.44 -3.17 -7.15
C HIS A 163 12.28 -2.80 -8.08
N LEU A 164 11.95 -1.53 -8.24
CA LEU A 164 10.92 -1.08 -9.18
C LEU A 164 11.57 -0.31 -10.32
N ASP A 165 11.65 -0.95 -11.47
CA ASP A 165 12.17 -0.31 -12.68
C ASP A 165 11.11 0.58 -13.30
N VAL A 166 11.51 1.79 -13.69
CA VAL A 166 10.66 2.69 -14.45
C VAL A 166 11.09 2.60 -15.91
N GLN A 167 10.23 2.06 -16.72
CA GLN A 167 10.50 1.88 -18.16
C GLN A 167 9.92 3.02 -18.98
#